data_35125fbb25c8cbf3494bf01d137f2eee
#
_entry.id   35125fbb25c8cbf3494bf01d137f2eee
#
_cell.length_a   1.000
_cell.length_b   1.000
_cell.length_c   1.000
_cell.angle_alpha   90.00
_cell.angle_beta   90.00
_cell.angle_gamma   90.00
#
_symmetry.space_group_name_H-M   'P 1'
#
loop_
_entity.id
_entity.type
_entity.pdbx_description
1 polymer ?
#
loop_
_entity_poly.entity_id
_entity_poly.type
_entity_poly.pdbx_seq_one_letter_code
_entity_poly.pdbx_strand_id
1 'polypeptide(L)'
;MKNLPLTFTLQEPEAVFVGSSSAIIPVLYDGSDIDLVQFSYLNAEGHKVNCTSTVLSAEENLYQVQISVEATNKPIEIEASLSGGLKTAATSISVLTPEFTISAEEYDVWAKKAIVKLTAADPQYQDAVNRYAVLYTNSTGQWVQAASTHEGNVHTLTGLSPDTRYQIKGTCNNEQENVNYHGDCTIRTETAAGVPNGSFEELTQTISIQDMNQGGKYSVWPVDYQNTCSFTIQEPTGWSSVNAKTCNTSAANQMSWFVIPSTYNTTLSWSSYRSFGMSTQTPDIYKGLSAQDGNNAMVIRNVAWDANGTTPSKTGGAFNTTYYNTNVPSMSNRSAGKLFLGSYSYSGNSESYNEGTSFSSRPSTMKGWYKYTPDNNDASETGVISVTLLNGETVLASGTINLTAASDYTEFTVPLVYTVTDKKANLLKIMITSSNHASYSQSEETATIKTTDYYSQYESNSRGATLTIDNLNFIYE
;
A
#
# COMPACT_ATOMS: atom_id res chain seq x y z
N MET A 1 22.16 -76.35 -30.68
CA MET A 1 22.24 -75.29 -29.64
C MET A 1 21.03 -75.44 -28.79
N LYS A 2 21.16 -75.70 -27.47
CA LYS A 2 20.02 -75.65 -26.55
C LYS A 2 19.62 -74.21 -26.44
N ASN A 3 18.44 -73.84 -26.94
CA ASN A 3 17.85 -72.54 -26.64
C ASN A 3 17.69 -72.47 -25.11
N LEU A 4 18.55 -71.73 -24.45
CA LEU A 4 18.29 -71.32 -23.08
C LEU A 4 16.99 -70.51 -23.06
N PRO A 5 16.13 -70.73 -22.08
CA PRO A 5 14.89 -69.93 -22.00
C PRO A 5 15.25 -68.47 -21.77
N LEU A 6 14.69 -67.62 -22.60
CA LEU A 6 14.86 -66.14 -22.47
C LEU A 6 14.46 -65.69 -21.05
N THR A 7 15.35 -65.03 -20.35
CA THR A 7 15.07 -64.42 -19.04
C THR A 7 14.27 -63.15 -19.27
N PHE A 8 13.10 -63.04 -18.61
CA PHE A 8 12.28 -61.82 -18.61
C PHE A 8 11.54 -61.75 -17.28
N THR A 9 12.03 -60.90 -16.38
CA THR A 9 11.44 -60.68 -15.05
C THR A 9 11.49 -59.23 -14.67
N LEU A 10 10.49 -58.75 -13.93
CA LEU A 10 10.52 -57.46 -13.27
C LEU A 10 11.07 -57.68 -11.86
N GLN A 11 12.02 -56.83 -11.46
CA GLN A 11 12.46 -56.80 -10.09
C GLN A 11 11.62 -55.79 -9.27
N GLU A 12 11.77 -55.81 -7.95
CA GLU A 12 11.05 -54.89 -7.06
C GLU A 12 11.49 -53.46 -7.34
N PRO A 13 10.57 -52.55 -7.75
CA PRO A 13 10.87 -51.20 -8.01
C PRO A 13 10.95 -50.39 -6.68
N GLU A 14 11.63 -49.21 -6.74
CA GLU A 14 11.55 -48.27 -5.65
C GLU A 14 10.12 -47.74 -5.50
N ALA A 15 9.73 -47.44 -4.25
CA ALA A 15 8.44 -46.83 -3.98
C ALA A 15 8.36 -45.42 -4.58
N VAL A 16 7.17 -45.03 -5.03
CA VAL A 16 6.88 -43.67 -5.52
C VAL A 16 5.97 -42.94 -4.54
N PHE A 17 5.91 -41.63 -4.67
CA PHE A 17 4.98 -40.83 -3.86
C PHE A 17 3.62 -40.69 -4.57
N VAL A 18 2.56 -40.53 -3.79
CA VAL A 18 1.24 -40.14 -4.31
C VAL A 18 1.38 -38.89 -5.19
N GLY A 19 0.74 -38.89 -6.34
CA GLY A 19 0.83 -37.83 -7.35
C GLY A 19 2.00 -37.97 -8.31
N SER A 20 2.88 -38.99 -8.16
CA SER A 20 3.93 -39.24 -9.13
C SER A 20 3.31 -39.66 -10.48
N SER A 21 3.83 -39.11 -11.58
CA SER A 21 3.42 -39.41 -12.95
C SER A 21 4.32 -40.43 -13.65
N SER A 22 5.40 -40.87 -12.97
CA SER A 22 6.33 -41.89 -13.50
C SER A 22 6.91 -42.75 -12.39
N ALA A 23 7.37 -43.94 -12.77
CA ALA A 23 8.10 -44.88 -11.92
C ALA A 23 9.22 -45.51 -12.72
N ILE A 24 10.27 -46.00 -12.04
CA ILE A 24 11.36 -46.74 -12.65
C ILE A 24 11.18 -48.22 -12.30
N ILE A 25 11.13 -49.06 -13.33
CA ILE A 25 11.01 -50.50 -13.18
C ILE A 25 12.34 -51.16 -13.58
N PRO A 26 13.00 -51.89 -12.66
CA PRO A 26 14.16 -52.67 -13.02
C PRO A 26 13.71 -53.95 -13.74
N VAL A 27 14.17 -54.16 -14.98
CA VAL A 27 13.81 -55.29 -15.86
C VAL A 27 15.05 -56.12 -16.11
N LEU A 28 15.02 -57.37 -15.68
CA LEU A 28 16.07 -58.33 -16.02
C LEU A 28 15.66 -59.05 -17.32
N TYR A 29 16.40 -58.76 -18.41
CA TYR A 29 16.10 -59.25 -19.75
C TYR A 29 17.37 -59.56 -20.54
N ASP A 30 17.49 -60.78 -21.01
CA ASP A 30 18.67 -61.25 -21.77
C ASP A 30 18.48 -61.21 -23.31
N GLY A 31 17.38 -60.59 -23.79
CA GLY A 31 17.15 -60.31 -25.19
C GLY A 31 17.68 -58.96 -25.65
N SER A 32 17.57 -58.67 -26.96
CA SER A 32 18.07 -57.46 -27.58
C SER A 32 17.02 -56.38 -27.89
N ASP A 33 15.76 -56.65 -27.60
CA ASP A 33 14.60 -55.92 -28.08
C ASP A 33 13.73 -55.41 -26.88
N ILE A 34 14.41 -54.83 -25.86
CA ILE A 34 13.79 -54.23 -24.67
C ILE A 34 12.75 -53.19 -25.02
N ASP A 35 12.96 -52.43 -26.10
CA ASP A 35 12.05 -51.38 -26.58
C ASP A 35 10.68 -51.94 -27.04
N LEU A 36 10.58 -53.25 -27.28
CA LEU A 36 9.31 -53.91 -27.64
C LEU A 36 8.51 -54.37 -26.41
N VAL A 37 9.04 -54.19 -25.21
CA VAL A 37 8.33 -54.52 -23.97
C VAL A 37 7.24 -53.49 -23.73
N GLN A 38 6.00 -53.96 -23.58
CA GLN A 38 4.84 -53.14 -23.28
C GLN A 38 4.48 -53.24 -21.81
N PHE A 39 4.37 -52.08 -21.16
CA PHE A 39 3.96 -51.96 -19.75
C PHE A 39 2.50 -51.51 -19.68
N SER A 40 1.79 -51.99 -18.66
CA SER A 40 0.45 -51.57 -18.34
C SER A 40 0.18 -51.71 -16.85
N TYR A 41 -0.78 -50.97 -16.35
CA TYR A 41 -1.31 -51.11 -14.99
C TYR A 41 -2.83 -50.98 -14.96
N LEU A 42 -3.44 -51.33 -13.83
CA LEU A 42 -4.86 -51.07 -13.57
C LEU A 42 -4.98 -49.70 -12.84
N ASN A 43 -5.78 -48.81 -13.43
CA ASN A 43 -6.08 -47.55 -12.76
C ASN A 43 -7.01 -47.74 -11.54
N ALA A 44 -7.34 -46.66 -10.83
CA ALA A 44 -8.20 -46.72 -9.64
C ALA A 44 -9.60 -47.32 -9.92
N GLU A 45 -10.07 -47.25 -11.16
CA GLU A 45 -11.35 -47.75 -11.63
C GLU A 45 -11.30 -49.22 -12.13
N GLY A 46 -10.10 -49.82 -12.11
CA GLY A 46 -9.86 -51.16 -12.57
C GLY A 46 -9.72 -51.34 -14.09
N HIS A 47 -9.53 -50.22 -14.81
CA HIS A 47 -9.28 -50.26 -16.26
C HIS A 47 -7.78 -50.41 -16.54
N LYS A 48 -7.45 -51.24 -17.53
CA LYS A 48 -6.07 -51.44 -17.98
C LYS A 48 -5.59 -50.20 -18.77
N VAL A 49 -4.51 -49.58 -18.28
CA VAL A 49 -3.86 -48.41 -18.90
C VAL A 49 -2.49 -48.84 -19.43
N ASN A 50 -2.21 -48.55 -20.69
CA ASN A 50 -0.90 -48.79 -21.28
C ASN A 50 0.06 -47.62 -20.92
N CYS A 51 1.24 -47.96 -20.44
CA CYS A 51 2.28 -47.00 -20.09
C CYS A 51 3.08 -46.57 -21.33
N THR A 52 3.52 -45.29 -21.36
CA THR A 52 4.68 -44.95 -22.16
C THR A 52 5.93 -45.38 -21.40
N SER A 53 6.95 -45.85 -22.09
CA SER A 53 8.20 -46.34 -21.48
C SER A 53 9.42 -45.77 -22.16
N THR A 54 10.50 -45.56 -21.37
CA THR A 54 11.80 -45.09 -21.84
C THR A 54 12.88 -45.81 -21.07
N VAL A 55 13.85 -46.40 -21.76
CA VAL A 55 15.02 -47.04 -21.15
C VAL A 55 15.99 -45.92 -20.68
N LEU A 56 16.27 -45.86 -19.39
CA LEU A 56 17.19 -44.87 -18.78
C LEU A 56 18.64 -45.37 -18.77
N SER A 57 18.84 -46.64 -18.44
CA SER A 57 20.15 -47.29 -18.40
C SER A 57 20.04 -48.78 -18.64
N ALA A 58 21.15 -49.37 -19.05
CA ALA A 58 21.31 -50.83 -19.24
C ALA A 58 22.70 -51.22 -18.76
N GLU A 59 22.74 -52.15 -17.80
CA GLU A 59 23.99 -52.72 -17.28
C GLU A 59 23.85 -54.26 -17.37
N GLU A 60 24.69 -54.88 -18.19
CA GLU A 60 24.57 -56.29 -18.55
C GLU A 60 23.15 -56.60 -19.11
N ASN A 61 22.34 -57.34 -18.36
CA ASN A 61 20.95 -57.70 -18.72
C ASN A 61 19.93 -56.97 -17.83
N LEU A 62 20.34 -56.02 -17.00
CA LEU A 62 19.44 -55.25 -16.13
C LEU A 62 19.19 -53.85 -16.74
N TYR A 63 17.93 -53.57 -17.06
CA TYR A 63 17.48 -52.33 -17.64
C TYR A 63 16.70 -51.54 -16.60
N GLN A 64 16.97 -50.23 -16.47
CA GLN A 64 16.14 -49.29 -15.74
C GLN A 64 15.16 -48.65 -16.72
N VAL A 65 13.89 -49.00 -16.62
CA VAL A 65 12.85 -48.51 -17.54
C VAL A 65 11.92 -47.56 -16.80
N GLN A 66 11.93 -46.28 -17.20
CA GLN A 66 10.92 -45.34 -16.73
C GLN A 66 9.61 -45.57 -17.45
N ILE A 67 8.52 -45.69 -16.69
CA ILE A 67 7.16 -45.82 -17.20
C ILE A 67 6.25 -44.73 -16.73
N SER A 68 5.24 -44.36 -17.52
CA SER A 68 4.20 -43.44 -17.06
C SER A 68 3.20 -44.21 -16.14
N VAL A 69 2.90 -43.60 -15.00
CA VAL A 69 1.92 -44.10 -14.02
C VAL A 69 1.10 -42.98 -13.45
N GLU A 70 0.00 -43.31 -12.83
CA GLU A 70 -0.79 -42.40 -11.99
C GLU A 70 -0.78 -42.98 -10.57
N ALA A 71 0.07 -42.42 -9.71
CA ALA A 71 0.23 -42.88 -8.36
C ALA A 71 -0.86 -42.27 -7.46
N THR A 72 -1.84 -43.10 -7.15
CA THR A 72 -2.89 -42.83 -6.15
C THR A 72 -2.45 -43.32 -4.77
N ASN A 73 -3.34 -43.44 -3.82
CA ASN A 73 -3.03 -43.93 -2.46
C ASN A 73 -3.00 -45.49 -2.36
N LYS A 74 -2.92 -46.18 -3.48
CA LYS A 74 -2.88 -47.65 -3.54
C LYS A 74 -1.63 -48.11 -4.29
N PRO A 75 -1.07 -49.29 -3.97
CA PRO A 75 -0.02 -49.90 -4.77
C PRO A 75 -0.44 -50.03 -6.22
N ILE A 76 0.52 -49.89 -7.15
CA ILE A 76 0.28 -49.97 -8.58
C ILE A 76 0.75 -51.33 -9.07
N GLU A 77 -0.18 -52.16 -9.53
CA GLU A 77 0.17 -53.45 -10.10
C GLU A 77 0.60 -53.29 -11.56
N ILE A 78 1.86 -53.53 -11.83
CA ILE A 78 2.47 -53.42 -13.16
C ILE A 78 2.54 -54.80 -13.82
N GLU A 79 2.07 -54.86 -15.04
CA GLU A 79 2.25 -56.01 -15.94
C GLU A 79 3.12 -55.57 -17.13
N ALA A 80 4.17 -56.31 -17.42
CA ALA A 80 4.97 -56.14 -18.63
C ALA A 80 4.75 -57.33 -19.55
N SER A 81 4.61 -57.07 -20.83
CA SER A 81 4.44 -58.11 -21.85
C SER A 81 5.46 -57.94 -22.97
N LEU A 82 6.01 -59.09 -23.42
CA LEU A 82 6.94 -59.18 -24.52
C LEU A 82 6.27 -59.90 -25.68
N SER A 83 6.52 -59.44 -26.90
CA SER A 83 6.05 -60.10 -28.16
C SER A 83 4.54 -60.37 -28.18
N GLY A 84 3.70 -59.40 -27.79
CA GLY A 84 2.24 -59.56 -27.84
C GLY A 84 1.64 -60.52 -26.82
N GLY A 85 2.31 -60.76 -25.69
CA GLY A 85 1.82 -61.56 -24.58
C GLY A 85 2.35 -62.98 -24.55
N LEU A 86 3.35 -63.32 -25.37
CA LEU A 86 4.00 -64.63 -25.33
C LEU A 86 4.81 -64.84 -24.04
N LYS A 87 5.32 -63.76 -23.43
CA LYS A 87 5.88 -63.76 -22.09
C LYS A 87 5.35 -62.55 -21.32
N THR A 88 4.97 -62.75 -20.08
CA THR A 88 4.55 -61.71 -19.16
C THR A 88 5.34 -61.77 -17.86
N ALA A 89 5.52 -60.64 -17.26
CA ALA A 89 6.12 -60.47 -15.92
C ALA A 89 5.32 -59.42 -15.19
N ALA A 90 5.23 -59.52 -13.86
CA ALA A 90 4.51 -58.57 -13.04
C ALA A 90 5.32 -58.16 -11.81
N THR A 91 5.07 -56.98 -11.33
CA THR A 91 5.60 -56.43 -10.08
C THR A 91 4.59 -55.42 -9.51
N SER A 92 4.79 -55.02 -8.26
CA SER A 92 3.97 -53.99 -7.62
C SER A 92 4.84 -52.84 -7.18
N ILE A 93 4.38 -51.63 -7.44
CA ILE A 93 5.02 -50.39 -6.97
C ILE A 93 4.31 -49.95 -5.69
N SER A 94 5.07 -49.85 -4.59
CA SER A 94 4.58 -49.24 -3.35
C SER A 94 4.36 -47.74 -3.52
N VAL A 95 3.22 -47.23 -3.05
CA VAL A 95 2.94 -45.78 -3.07
C VAL A 95 2.98 -45.24 -1.66
N LEU A 96 3.85 -44.25 -1.43
CA LEU A 96 4.04 -43.58 -0.17
C LEU A 96 3.17 -42.33 -0.12
N THR A 97 2.51 -42.11 1.02
CA THR A 97 1.79 -40.88 1.32
C THR A 97 2.47 -40.20 2.51
N PRO A 98 3.37 -39.23 2.29
CA PRO A 98 4.05 -38.57 3.38
C PRO A 98 3.08 -37.80 4.24
N GLU A 99 3.22 -37.93 5.55
CA GLU A 99 2.54 -37.05 6.51
C GLU A 99 3.22 -35.67 6.53
N PHE A 100 2.42 -34.62 6.61
CA PHE A 100 2.90 -33.24 6.69
C PHE A 100 1.93 -32.35 7.45
N THR A 101 2.44 -31.20 7.90
CA THR A 101 1.64 -30.14 8.51
C THR A 101 1.64 -28.91 7.60
N ILE A 102 0.58 -28.11 7.70
CA ILE A 102 0.50 -26.78 7.12
C ILE A 102 0.44 -25.76 8.23
N SER A 103 1.25 -24.72 8.15
CA SER A 103 1.27 -23.63 9.11
C SER A 103 1.36 -22.27 8.41
N ALA A 104 0.84 -21.25 9.05
CA ALA A 104 1.02 -19.85 8.70
C ALA A 104 1.23 -19.05 9.97
N GLU A 105 2.23 -18.17 9.95
CA GLU A 105 2.40 -17.21 11.03
C GLU A 105 1.41 -16.04 10.85
N GLU A 106 1.03 -15.38 11.92
CA GLU A 106 0.08 -14.27 11.83
C GLU A 106 0.54 -13.14 10.91
N TYR A 107 1.85 -12.88 10.87
CA TYR A 107 2.45 -11.86 10.02
C TYR A 107 2.56 -12.29 8.55
N ASP A 108 2.43 -13.59 8.26
CA ASP A 108 2.43 -14.12 6.90
C ASP A 108 1.05 -13.99 6.22
N VAL A 109 0.03 -13.53 6.95
CA VAL A 109 -1.34 -13.35 6.44
C VAL A 109 -1.62 -11.88 6.21
N TRP A 110 -1.76 -11.49 4.94
CA TRP A 110 -2.03 -10.13 4.45
C TRP A 110 -3.49 -9.99 4.01
N ALA A 111 -3.87 -8.83 3.50
CA ALA A 111 -5.25 -8.59 3.06
C ALA A 111 -5.66 -9.47 1.85
N LYS A 112 -4.76 -9.71 0.89
CA LYS A 112 -5.04 -10.44 -0.35
C LYS A 112 -4.08 -11.58 -0.64
N LYS A 113 -3.12 -11.82 0.23
CA LYS A 113 -2.16 -12.91 0.11
C LYS A 113 -1.86 -13.53 1.46
N ALA A 114 -1.40 -14.78 1.45
CA ALA A 114 -0.91 -15.46 2.62
C ALA A 114 0.27 -16.37 2.25
N ILE A 115 1.21 -16.51 3.16
CA ILE A 115 2.32 -17.44 3.05
C ILE A 115 2.05 -18.59 3.98
N VAL A 116 2.05 -19.81 3.43
CA VAL A 116 1.89 -21.04 4.20
C VAL A 116 3.10 -21.94 3.98
N LYS A 117 3.44 -22.72 5.00
CA LYS A 117 4.56 -23.69 4.97
C LYS A 117 4.02 -25.09 5.07
N LEU A 118 4.47 -25.96 4.17
CA LEU A 118 4.22 -27.39 4.22
C LEU A 118 5.47 -28.08 4.80
N THR A 119 5.32 -28.73 5.94
CA THR A 119 6.45 -29.37 6.62
C THR A 119 6.21 -30.87 6.74
N ALA A 120 7.03 -31.68 6.07
CA ALA A 120 6.95 -33.14 6.15
C ALA A 120 7.26 -33.61 7.59
N ALA A 121 6.50 -34.63 8.05
CA ALA A 121 6.77 -35.25 9.35
C ALA A 121 8.13 -35.97 9.37
N ASP A 122 8.52 -36.57 8.24
CA ASP A 122 9.86 -37.10 8.01
C ASP A 122 10.61 -36.20 7.01
N PRO A 123 11.72 -35.56 7.41
CA PRO A 123 12.48 -34.62 6.55
C PRO A 123 12.93 -35.22 5.22
N GLN A 124 13.16 -36.53 5.12
CA GLN A 124 13.55 -37.18 3.88
C GLN A 124 12.50 -37.05 2.76
N TYR A 125 11.22 -36.81 3.11
CA TYR A 125 10.12 -36.65 2.17
C TYR A 125 9.76 -35.19 1.87
N GLN A 126 10.52 -34.22 2.39
CA GLN A 126 10.22 -32.81 2.23
C GLN A 126 10.12 -32.40 0.75
N ASP A 127 11.01 -32.88 -0.11
CA ASP A 127 10.99 -32.57 -1.55
C ASP A 127 9.73 -33.08 -2.27
N ALA A 128 9.15 -34.17 -1.79
CA ALA A 128 7.87 -34.65 -2.31
C ALA A 128 6.71 -33.75 -1.85
N VAL A 129 6.71 -33.39 -0.55
CA VAL A 129 5.67 -32.53 0.05
C VAL A 129 5.68 -31.13 -0.56
N ASN A 130 6.83 -30.56 -0.92
CA ASN A 130 6.94 -29.24 -1.54
C ASN A 130 6.13 -29.09 -2.83
N ARG A 131 5.85 -30.20 -3.50
CA ARG A 131 5.10 -30.22 -4.78
C ARG A 131 3.60 -30.35 -4.60
N TYR A 132 3.10 -30.50 -3.38
CA TYR A 132 1.69 -30.68 -3.14
C TYR A 132 0.92 -29.37 -3.36
N ALA A 133 -0.21 -29.48 -4.04
CA ALA A 133 -1.09 -28.34 -4.27
C ALA A 133 -1.73 -27.89 -2.96
N VAL A 134 -1.93 -26.58 -2.82
CA VAL A 134 -2.65 -26.00 -1.69
C VAL A 134 -4.09 -25.70 -2.13
N LEU A 135 -5.03 -26.10 -1.31
CA LEU A 135 -6.45 -25.81 -1.48
C LEU A 135 -6.94 -24.91 -0.35
N TYR A 136 -7.90 -24.07 -0.65
CA TYR A 136 -8.65 -23.32 0.36
C TYR A 136 -10.16 -23.41 0.14
N THR A 137 -10.95 -23.12 1.17
CA THR A 137 -12.41 -23.01 1.03
C THR A 137 -12.77 -21.65 0.42
N ASN A 138 -13.58 -21.68 -0.63
CA ASN A 138 -14.19 -20.48 -1.19
C ASN A 138 -15.41 -20.01 -0.33
N SER A 139 -16.07 -18.92 -0.75
CA SER A 139 -17.24 -18.36 -0.06
C SER A 139 -18.45 -19.31 0.06
N THR A 140 -18.50 -20.37 -0.75
CA THR A 140 -19.55 -21.40 -0.70
C THR A 140 -19.15 -22.61 0.14
N GLY A 141 -17.96 -22.60 0.74
CA GLY A 141 -17.40 -23.71 1.52
C GLY A 141 -16.84 -24.85 0.67
N GLN A 142 -16.72 -24.65 -0.64
CA GLN A 142 -16.10 -25.63 -1.53
C GLN A 142 -14.58 -25.49 -1.52
N TRP A 143 -13.88 -26.61 -1.63
CA TRP A 143 -12.45 -26.63 -1.79
C TRP A 143 -12.07 -26.27 -3.22
N VAL A 144 -11.21 -25.29 -3.35
CA VAL A 144 -10.66 -24.82 -4.64
C VAL A 144 -9.15 -24.75 -4.54
N GLN A 145 -8.47 -25.03 -5.66
CA GLN A 145 -7.04 -24.87 -5.73
C GLN A 145 -6.69 -23.38 -5.61
N ALA A 146 -5.82 -23.03 -4.67
CA ALA A 146 -5.34 -21.69 -4.49
C ALA A 146 -4.49 -21.26 -5.68
N ALA A 147 -4.65 -20.01 -6.12
CA ALA A 147 -3.64 -19.38 -6.98
C ALA A 147 -2.38 -19.19 -6.12
N SER A 148 -1.34 -19.96 -6.42
CA SER A 148 -0.13 -19.98 -5.60
C SER A 148 1.15 -20.13 -6.42
N THR A 149 2.21 -19.58 -5.89
CA THR A 149 3.60 -19.87 -6.27
C THR A 149 4.30 -20.51 -5.08
N HIS A 150 5.32 -21.33 -5.30
CA HIS A 150 6.08 -21.90 -4.20
C HIS A 150 7.59 -21.86 -4.44
N GLU A 151 8.34 -21.71 -3.36
CA GLU A 151 9.78 -21.87 -3.32
C GLU A 151 10.12 -22.82 -2.14
N GLY A 152 10.65 -24.00 -2.47
CA GLY A 152 10.78 -25.06 -1.48
C GLY A 152 9.43 -25.38 -0.81
N ASN A 153 9.41 -25.37 0.52
CA ASN A 153 8.22 -25.67 1.31
C ASN A 153 7.32 -24.45 1.60
N VAL A 154 7.66 -23.28 1.05
CA VAL A 154 6.90 -22.04 1.24
C VAL A 154 5.98 -21.80 0.04
N HIS A 155 4.70 -21.70 0.30
CA HIS A 155 3.69 -21.40 -0.71
C HIS A 155 3.09 -20.03 -0.47
N THR A 156 3.12 -19.17 -1.48
CA THR A 156 2.47 -17.85 -1.45
C THR A 156 1.13 -17.94 -2.16
N LEU A 157 0.06 -17.83 -1.40
CA LEU A 157 -1.32 -17.80 -1.89
C LEU A 157 -1.67 -16.37 -2.27
N THR A 158 -2.31 -16.17 -3.42
CA THR A 158 -2.72 -14.86 -3.93
C THR A 158 -4.19 -14.83 -4.29
N GLY A 159 -4.73 -13.62 -4.52
CA GLY A 159 -6.15 -13.46 -4.90
C GLY A 159 -7.14 -13.73 -3.77
N LEU A 160 -6.69 -13.69 -2.52
CA LEU A 160 -7.56 -13.83 -1.36
C LEU A 160 -8.43 -12.57 -1.19
N SER A 161 -9.58 -12.74 -0.55
CA SER A 161 -10.45 -11.63 -0.17
C SER A 161 -10.04 -11.08 1.18
N PRO A 162 -10.06 -9.74 1.39
CA PRO A 162 -9.79 -9.14 2.68
C PRO A 162 -10.81 -9.56 3.75
N ASP A 163 -10.38 -9.50 5.02
CA ASP A 163 -11.18 -9.80 6.21
C ASP A 163 -11.94 -11.13 6.15
N THR A 164 -11.34 -12.13 5.48
CA THR A 164 -11.99 -13.41 5.18
C THR A 164 -11.28 -14.55 5.89
N ARG A 165 -12.07 -15.46 6.46
CA ARG A 165 -11.56 -16.70 7.05
C ARG A 165 -11.45 -17.78 5.99
N TYR A 166 -10.28 -18.40 5.89
CA TYR A 166 -10.00 -19.52 5.03
C TYR A 166 -9.59 -20.76 5.84
N GLN A 167 -10.12 -21.92 5.49
CA GLN A 167 -9.51 -23.18 5.85
C GLN A 167 -8.57 -23.57 4.71
N ILE A 168 -7.38 -24.03 5.04
CA ILE A 168 -6.32 -24.36 4.08
C ILE A 168 -5.91 -25.81 4.28
N LYS A 169 -5.77 -26.54 3.18
CA LYS A 169 -5.32 -27.93 3.13
C LYS A 169 -4.31 -28.12 2.01
N GLY A 170 -3.42 -29.10 2.17
CA GLY A 170 -2.57 -29.57 1.10
C GLY A 170 -3.12 -30.83 0.47
N THR A 171 -2.89 -31.01 -0.83
CA THR A 171 -3.28 -32.20 -1.56
C THR A 171 -2.18 -32.67 -2.49
N CYS A 172 -1.93 -33.96 -2.50
CA CYS A 172 -1.01 -34.59 -3.44
C CYS A 172 -1.65 -34.94 -4.79
N ASN A 173 -2.97 -34.86 -4.90
CA ASN A 173 -3.73 -35.05 -6.15
C ASN A 173 -4.52 -33.81 -6.44
N ASN A 174 -4.60 -33.36 -7.69
CA ASN A 174 -5.45 -32.25 -8.10
C ASN A 174 -6.96 -32.52 -7.95
N GLU A 175 -7.36 -33.63 -7.36
CA GLU A 175 -8.75 -34.02 -7.15
C GLU A 175 -9.30 -33.48 -5.83
N GLN A 176 -10.41 -32.75 -5.93
CA GLN A 176 -11.02 -32.01 -4.82
C GLN A 176 -11.70 -32.88 -3.76
N GLU A 177 -11.98 -34.15 -4.00
CA GLU A 177 -12.87 -34.94 -3.15
C GLU A 177 -12.25 -36.15 -2.43
N ASN A 178 -11.09 -36.68 -2.84
CA ASN A 178 -10.55 -37.94 -2.33
C ASN A 178 -9.12 -37.83 -1.78
N VAL A 179 -8.80 -36.76 -1.09
CA VAL A 179 -7.43 -36.45 -0.71
C VAL A 179 -7.16 -36.87 0.71
N ASN A 180 -6.11 -37.64 0.92
CA ASN A 180 -5.52 -37.85 2.24
C ASN A 180 -4.86 -36.50 2.66
N TYR A 181 -5.58 -35.77 3.50
CA TYR A 181 -5.07 -34.53 4.08
C TYR A 181 -4.23 -34.87 5.31
N HIS A 182 -3.01 -34.43 5.29
CA HIS A 182 -2.17 -34.43 6.46
C HIS A 182 -1.88 -32.95 6.78
N GLY A 183 -2.67 -32.38 7.64
CA GLY A 183 -2.54 -31.01 8.09
C GLY A 183 -3.55 -30.06 7.44
N ASP A 184 -4.16 -29.28 8.30
CA ASP A 184 -4.99 -28.15 7.94
C ASP A 184 -4.58 -26.95 8.81
N CYS A 185 -4.74 -25.77 8.29
CA CYS A 185 -4.65 -24.55 9.07
C CYS A 185 -5.82 -23.63 8.72
N THR A 186 -6.13 -22.74 9.67
CA THR A 186 -7.12 -21.69 9.48
C THR A 186 -6.44 -20.36 9.57
N ILE A 187 -6.66 -19.51 8.57
CA ILE A 187 -6.19 -18.13 8.56
C ILE A 187 -7.37 -17.17 8.46
N ARG A 188 -7.15 -15.92 8.88
CA ARG A 188 -8.03 -14.80 8.57
C ARG A 188 -7.19 -13.69 7.97
N THR A 189 -7.50 -13.29 6.73
CA THR A 189 -6.83 -12.19 6.04
C THR A 189 -7.06 -10.86 6.76
N GLU A 190 -6.11 -9.95 6.64
CA GLU A 190 -6.25 -8.59 7.15
C GLU A 190 -7.39 -7.85 6.45
N THR A 191 -7.89 -6.80 7.08
CA THR A 191 -8.76 -5.83 6.42
C THR A 191 -7.98 -5.10 5.33
N ALA A 192 -8.67 -4.60 4.31
CA ALA A 192 -8.12 -3.66 3.33
C ALA A 192 -8.63 -2.26 3.67
N ALA A 193 -8.15 -1.70 4.78
CA ALA A 193 -8.58 -0.39 5.23
C ALA A 193 -8.12 0.71 4.27
N GLY A 194 -8.99 1.68 3.98
CA GLY A 194 -8.65 2.89 3.21
C GLY A 194 -7.74 3.85 4.00
N VAL A 195 -7.29 4.90 3.33
CA VAL A 195 -6.64 6.03 4.01
C VAL A 195 -7.67 6.69 4.92
N PRO A 196 -7.40 6.87 6.23
CA PRO A 196 -8.34 7.50 7.14
C PRO A 196 -8.76 8.88 6.62
N ASN A 197 -10.07 9.08 6.38
CA ASN A 197 -10.63 10.30 5.80
C ASN A 197 -9.83 10.82 4.57
N GLY A 198 -9.43 9.91 3.68
CA GLY A 198 -8.60 10.24 2.51
C GLY A 198 -9.32 11.04 1.43
N SER A 199 -10.65 11.09 1.45
CA SER A 199 -11.48 11.95 0.61
C SER A 199 -11.63 13.38 1.16
N PHE A 200 -11.17 13.64 2.38
CA PHE A 200 -11.26 14.93 3.08
C PHE A 200 -12.69 15.49 3.27
N GLU A 201 -13.71 14.65 3.14
CA GLU A 201 -15.12 15.10 3.27
C GLU A 201 -15.56 15.29 4.72
N GLU A 202 -14.90 14.63 5.68
CA GLU A 202 -15.17 14.81 7.10
C GLU A 202 -14.27 15.93 7.66
N LEU A 203 -14.85 17.11 7.87
CA LEU A 203 -14.13 18.30 8.33
C LEU A 203 -14.43 18.61 9.78
N THR A 204 -13.41 19.07 10.51
CA THR A 204 -13.50 19.65 11.85
C THR A 204 -13.10 21.11 11.82
N GLN A 205 -13.90 21.99 12.40
CA GLN A 205 -13.54 23.39 12.52
C GLN A 205 -12.40 23.54 13.55
N THR A 206 -11.27 24.08 13.12
CA THR A 206 -10.09 24.26 13.97
C THR A 206 -9.80 25.72 14.30
N ILE A 207 -9.97 26.62 13.34
CA ILE A 207 -9.67 28.04 13.50
C ILE A 207 -10.78 28.87 12.85
N SER A 208 -11.34 29.78 13.64
CA SER A 208 -12.27 30.81 13.14
C SER A 208 -11.72 32.18 13.49
N ILE A 209 -11.52 33.00 12.49
CA ILE A 209 -11.06 34.39 12.60
C ILE A 209 -12.21 35.28 12.21
N GLN A 210 -12.65 36.12 13.14
CA GLN A 210 -13.78 37.02 12.91
C GLN A 210 -13.36 38.46 13.12
N ASP A 211 -13.86 39.34 12.24
CA ASP A 211 -13.79 40.80 12.35
C ASP A 211 -12.38 41.34 12.59
N MET A 212 -11.40 40.82 11.89
CA MET A 212 -10.08 41.43 11.87
C MET A 212 -10.18 42.81 11.23
N ASN A 213 -10.07 43.83 12.09
CA ASN A 213 -10.28 45.21 11.70
C ASN A 213 -8.97 45.85 11.24
N GLN A 214 -9.00 46.37 10.02
CA GLN A 214 -8.07 47.42 9.60
C GLN A 214 -8.81 48.74 9.66
N GLY A 215 -8.65 49.48 10.73
CA GLY A 215 -9.31 50.75 10.90
C GLY A 215 -8.42 51.94 10.53
N GLY A 216 -8.95 52.84 9.74
CA GLY A 216 -8.44 54.20 9.57
C GLY A 216 -9.58 55.18 9.79
N LYS A 217 -9.32 56.35 10.39
CA LYS A 217 -10.27 57.45 10.49
C LYS A 217 -9.93 58.51 9.47
N TYR A 218 -10.92 58.88 8.62
CA TYR A 218 -10.87 60.16 7.92
C TYR A 218 -11.49 61.21 8.82
N SER A 219 -10.68 62.12 9.37
CA SER A 219 -11.21 63.09 10.32
C SER A 219 -11.97 64.26 9.73
N VAL A 220 -12.04 64.36 8.42
CA VAL A 220 -12.82 65.41 7.70
C VAL A 220 -14.26 64.98 7.47
N TRP A 221 -14.53 63.69 7.57
CA TRP A 221 -15.86 63.12 7.50
C TRP A 221 -16.05 62.12 8.62
N PRO A 222 -17.13 62.13 9.35
CA PRO A 222 -17.29 61.28 10.55
C PRO A 222 -17.58 59.83 10.15
N VAL A 223 -16.85 59.31 9.22
CA VAL A 223 -17.02 57.94 8.75
C VAL A 223 -15.76 57.15 9.07
N ASP A 224 -15.90 56.23 9.99
CA ASP A 224 -14.86 55.26 10.25
C ASP A 224 -14.68 54.33 9.05
N TYR A 225 -13.49 54.35 8.50
CA TYR A 225 -13.12 53.44 7.43
C TYR A 225 -12.65 52.12 8.10
N GLN A 226 -13.42 51.06 7.88
CA GLN A 226 -13.06 49.74 8.37
C GLN A 226 -13.01 48.72 7.23
N ASN A 227 -11.93 48.01 7.11
CA ASN A 227 -11.85 46.75 6.39
C ASN A 227 -11.93 45.63 7.42
N THR A 228 -12.90 44.79 7.31
CA THR A 228 -13.02 43.60 8.13
C THR A 228 -12.80 42.36 7.27
N CYS A 229 -12.16 41.37 7.84
CA CYS A 229 -11.93 40.09 7.22
C CYS A 229 -12.28 38.99 8.21
N SER A 230 -13.09 38.04 7.77
CA SER A 230 -13.45 36.87 8.56
C SER A 230 -13.30 35.63 7.71
N PHE A 231 -12.74 34.57 8.29
CA PHE A 231 -12.63 33.26 7.65
C PHE A 231 -12.66 32.13 8.67
N THR A 232 -13.09 30.99 8.19
CA THR A 232 -13.10 29.74 8.98
C THR A 232 -12.28 28.70 8.24
N ILE A 233 -11.30 28.16 8.91
CA ILE A 233 -10.47 27.06 8.43
C ILE A 233 -11.00 25.76 9.02
N GLN A 234 -11.22 24.79 8.17
CA GLN A 234 -11.59 23.44 8.56
C GLN A 234 -10.49 22.50 8.15
N GLU A 235 -10.09 21.63 9.05
CA GLU A 235 -9.14 20.54 8.80
C GLU A 235 -9.88 19.21 8.74
N PRO A 236 -9.38 18.24 7.95
CA PRO A 236 -10.01 16.93 7.88
C PRO A 236 -9.90 16.22 9.24
N THR A 237 -10.96 15.57 9.65
CA THR A 237 -10.99 14.79 10.91
C THR A 237 -9.86 13.75 10.90
N GLY A 238 -9.06 13.73 11.97
CA GLY A 238 -7.89 12.84 12.11
C GLY A 238 -6.60 13.34 11.46
N TRP A 239 -6.67 14.48 10.76
CA TRP A 239 -5.52 15.17 10.19
C TRP A 239 -5.23 16.45 10.93
N SER A 240 -3.99 16.92 10.84
CA SER A 240 -3.56 18.21 11.38
C SER A 240 -2.65 18.93 10.40
N SER A 241 -2.62 20.25 10.54
CA SER A 241 -1.74 21.15 9.79
C SER A 241 -0.86 21.99 10.72
N VAL A 242 -0.02 22.83 10.14
CA VAL A 242 0.77 23.82 10.88
C VAL A 242 0.05 25.17 11.02
N ASN A 243 -1.25 25.23 10.82
CA ASN A 243 -2.04 26.45 10.94
C ASN A 243 -1.99 27.07 12.34
N ALA A 244 -1.86 26.28 13.40
CA ALA A 244 -1.69 26.80 14.75
C ALA A 244 -0.45 27.70 14.91
N LYS A 245 0.59 27.48 14.08
CA LYS A 245 1.77 28.34 13.97
C LYS A 245 1.52 29.54 13.06
N THR A 246 1.05 29.29 11.83
CA THR A 246 0.94 30.33 10.80
C THR A 246 -0.25 31.26 10.99
N CYS A 247 -1.30 30.80 11.68
CA CYS A 247 -2.46 31.55 12.06
C CYS A 247 -2.47 31.90 13.56
N ASN A 248 -1.31 32.23 14.14
CA ASN A 248 -1.24 32.54 15.57
C ASN A 248 -2.03 33.78 15.89
N THR A 249 -3.19 33.58 16.52
CA THR A 249 -4.14 34.63 16.88
C THR A 249 -3.88 35.29 18.24
N SER A 250 -2.86 34.86 18.96
CA SER A 250 -2.56 35.37 20.31
C SER A 250 -1.80 36.70 20.32
N ALA A 251 -1.33 37.20 19.17
CA ALA A 251 -0.70 38.49 19.04
C ALA A 251 -1.74 39.63 19.18
N ALA A 252 -1.54 40.54 20.10
CA ALA A 252 -2.51 41.52 20.59
C ALA A 252 -3.03 42.54 19.55
N ASN A 253 -2.51 42.56 18.33
CA ASN A 253 -2.89 43.51 17.28
C ASN A 253 -2.87 42.84 15.91
N GLN A 254 -3.67 41.78 15.76
CA GLN A 254 -3.71 41.04 14.53
C GLN A 254 -4.28 41.86 13.40
N MET A 255 -3.46 42.05 12.40
CA MET A 255 -3.90 42.53 11.12
C MET A 255 -4.13 41.33 10.20
N SER A 256 -5.16 41.42 9.40
CA SER A 256 -5.62 40.30 8.53
C SER A 256 -4.53 39.74 7.61
N TRP A 257 -3.49 40.47 7.31
CA TRP A 257 -2.40 40.00 6.46
C TRP A 257 -1.31 39.19 7.17
N PHE A 258 -1.35 39.07 8.50
CA PHE A 258 -0.39 38.25 9.26
C PHE A 258 -0.97 36.91 9.67
N VAL A 259 -2.24 36.69 9.40
CA VAL A 259 -2.93 35.46 9.77
C VAL A 259 -3.33 34.75 8.48
N ILE A 260 -2.43 33.93 7.96
CA ILE A 260 -2.61 33.28 6.68
C ILE A 260 -2.59 31.76 6.89
N PRO A 261 -3.67 31.08 6.51
CA PRO A 261 -3.68 29.62 6.58
C PRO A 261 -2.65 29.04 5.60
N SER A 262 -1.78 28.18 6.13
CA SER A 262 -0.91 27.37 5.31
C SER A 262 -1.65 26.16 4.70
N THR A 263 -2.75 25.77 5.34
CA THR A 263 -3.56 24.64 4.90
C THR A 263 -5.05 24.97 5.07
N TYR A 264 -5.85 24.75 4.04
CA TYR A 264 -7.28 25.03 4.07
C TYR A 264 -8.02 24.14 3.06
N ASN A 265 -9.31 23.96 3.26
CA ASN A 265 -10.18 23.21 2.36
C ASN A 265 -10.67 24.08 1.19
N THR A 266 -11.01 23.46 0.07
CA THR A 266 -11.53 24.16 -1.14
C THR A 266 -12.84 24.89 -0.92
N THR A 267 -13.59 24.55 0.13
CA THR A 267 -14.83 25.19 0.55
C THR A 267 -14.63 26.22 1.66
N LEU A 268 -13.42 26.72 1.83
CA LEU A 268 -13.10 27.76 2.83
C LEU A 268 -14.10 28.92 2.77
N SER A 269 -14.71 29.21 3.92
CA SER A 269 -15.58 30.39 4.06
C SER A 269 -14.72 31.62 4.30
N TRP A 270 -14.76 32.56 3.39
CA TRP A 270 -14.07 33.84 3.48
C TRP A 270 -15.04 34.99 3.23
N SER A 271 -15.00 36.00 4.08
CA SER A 271 -15.69 37.25 3.88
C SER A 271 -14.77 38.45 4.13
N SER A 272 -14.83 39.44 3.29
CA SER A 272 -14.20 40.73 3.53
C SER A 272 -15.21 41.86 3.28
N TYR A 273 -15.18 42.88 4.13
CA TYR A 273 -16.05 44.04 4.03
C TYR A 273 -15.22 45.32 3.99
N ARG A 274 -15.54 46.18 3.07
CA ARG A 274 -14.98 47.53 2.94
C ARG A 274 -16.07 48.55 3.18
N SER A 275 -15.92 49.46 4.13
CA SER A 275 -16.83 50.59 4.29
C SER A 275 -16.75 51.54 3.06
N PHE A 276 -17.78 52.25 2.75
CA PHE A 276 -18.06 53.03 1.53
C PHE A 276 -18.79 52.27 0.39
N GLY A 277 -19.66 51.35 0.74
CA GLY A 277 -20.55 50.72 -0.26
C GLY A 277 -19.83 49.79 -1.24
N MET A 278 -18.66 49.35 -0.91
CA MET A 278 -17.90 48.44 -1.73
C MET A 278 -18.20 46.98 -1.40
N SER A 279 -18.30 46.17 -2.41
CA SER A 279 -18.62 44.76 -2.31
C SER A 279 -17.63 43.96 -1.50
N THR A 280 -18.13 42.92 -0.85
CA THR A 280 -17.29 41.83 -0.35
C THR A 280 -16.53 41.22 -1.50
N GLN A 281 -15.20 41.09 -1.37
CA GLN A 281 -14.38 40.42 -2.38
C GLN A 281 -13.62 39.28 -1.72
N THR A 282 -13.75 38.09 -2.29
CA THR A 282 -12.88 36.97 -1.93
C THR A 282 -11.55 37.15 -2.64
N PRO A 283 -10.41 37.06 -1.94
CA PRO A 283 -9.09 37.11 -2.58
C PRO A 283 -8.96 36.04 -3.67
N ASP A 284 -8.27 36.38 -4.75
CA ASP A 284 -8.15 35.50 -5.93
C ASP A 284 -7.56 34.12 -5.61
N ILE A 285 -6.69 34.05 -4.61
CA ILE A 285 -6.10 32.79 -4.11
C ILE A 285 -7.13 31.77 -3.60
N TYR A 286 -8.33 32.22 -3.22
CA TYR A 286 -9.41 31.36 -2.73
C TYR A 286 -10.54 31.20 -3.76
N LYS A 287 -10.41 31.82 -4.93
CA LYS A 287 -11.42 31.71 -5.99
C LYS A 287 -11.15 30.52 -6.87
N GLY A 288 -12.22 29.92 -7.36
CA GLY A 288 -12.14 28.85 -8.37
C GLY A 288 -11.51 27.54 -7.88
N LEU A 289 -11.38 27.38 -6.56
CA LEU A 289 -10.93 26.13 -5.99
C LEU A 289 -12.02 25.08 -6.14
N SER A 290 -11.63 23.87 -6.51
CA SER A 290 -12.56 22.74 -6.65
C SER A 290 -11.87 21.45 -6.20
N ALA A 291 -12.64 20.54 -5.62
CA ALA A 291 -12.21 19.18 -5.37
C ALA A 291 -12.05 18.39 -6.68
N GLN A 292 -11.31 17.31 -6.64
CA GLN A 292 -11.22 16.32 -7.72
C GLN A 292 -12.48 15.45 -7.73
N ASP A 293 -12.92 15.05 -6.53
CA ASP A 293 -14.14 14.31 -6.30
C ASP A 293 -14.81 14.81 -5.02
N GLY A 294 -16.15 14.75 -4.94
CA GLY A 294 -16.88 15.26 -3.78
C GLY A 294 -16.88 16.79 -3.69
N ASN A 295 -16.79 17.33 -2.47
CA ASN A 295 -16.89 18.75 -2.17
C ASN A 295 -15.58 19.37 -1.73
N ASN A 296 -14.70 18.60 -1.09
CA ASN A 296 -13.55 19.11 -0.40
C ASN A 296 -12.24 18.48 -0.92
N ALA A 297 -11.28 19.33 -1.24
CA ALA A 297 -9.87 18.97 -1.35
C ALA A 297 -9.07 19.87 -0.40
N MET A 298 -7.86 19.47 -0.06
CA MET A 298 -6.98 20.25 0.81
C MET A 298 -5.95 21.01 0.00
N VAL A 299 -5.86 22.31 0.27
CA VAL A 299 -4.83 23.21 -0.30
C VAL A 299 -3.76 23.42 0.76
N ILE A 300 -2.52 23.14 0.41
CA ILE A 300 -1.34 23.21 1.27
C ILE A 300 -0.32 24.11 0.59
N ARG A 301 0.17 25.14 1.28
CA ARG A 301 1.02 26.15 0.65
C ARG A 301 2.14 26.65 1.56
N ASN A 302 3.20 27.14 0.95
CA ASN A 302 4.21 27.92 1.65
C ASN A 302 3.62 29.28 2.02
N VAL A 303 3.83 29.69 3.26
CA VAL A 303 3.39 31.01 3.75
C VAL A 303 4.49 31.69 4.54
N ALA A 304 4.56 33.02 4.40
CA ALA A 304 5.34 33.84 5.31
C ALA A 304 4.50 34.13 6.56
N TRP A 305 5.10 34.11 7.74
CA TRP A 305 4.40 34.29 9.00
C TRP A 305 5.30 35.04 10.02
N ASP A 306 4.68 35.70 11.01
CA ASP A 306 5.39 36.38 12.08
C ASP A 306 4.88 35.92 13.46
N ALA A 307 5.74 35.24 14.20
CA ALA A 307 5.46 34.77 15.55
C ALA A 307 5.18 35.90 16.55
N ASN A 308 5.70 37.11 16.31
CA ASN A 308 5.60 38.24 17.24
C ASN A 308 4.46 39.18 16.90
N GLY A 309 3.76 38.97 15.78
CA GLY A 309 2.64 39.81 15.37
C GLY A 309 3.06 41.28 15.14
N THR A 310 3.96 41.50 14.20
CA THR A 310 4.46 42.84 13.87
C THR A 310 3.31 43.77 13.49
N THR A 311 3.12 44.83 14.22
CA THR A 311 2.10 45.84 13.92
C THR A 311 2.68 46.85 12.92
N PRO A 312 2.02 47.05 11.75
CA PRO A 312 2.42 48.12 10.84
C PRO A 312 2.42 49.49 11.54
N SER A 313 3.44 50.24 11.30
CA SER A 313 3.53 51.59 11.87
C SER A 313 2.42 52.49 11.29
N LYS A 314 1.79 53.27 12.16
CA LYS A 314 0.84 54.32 11.75
C LYS A 314 1.64 55.54 11.33
N THR A 315 1.38 56.07 10.14
CA THR A 315 1.92 57.37 9.72
C THR A 315 0.78 58.38 9.66
N GLY A 316 0.98 59.54 10.27
CA GLY A 316 0.06 60.66 10.14
C GLY A 316 0.18 61.30 8.75
N GLY A 317 -0.93 61.47 8.03
CA GLY A 317 -1.00 62.15 6.76
C GLY A 317 -1.62 63.56 6.88
N ALA A 318 -1.55 64.35 5.81
CA ALA A 318 -2.29 65.60 5.74
C ALA A 318 -3.80 65.36 5.97
N PHE A 319 -4.44 66.27 6.70
CA PHE A 319 -5.85 66.16 7.11
C PHE A 319 -6.17 65.11 8.19
N ASN A 320 -5.22 64.82 9.08
CA ASN A 320 -5.45 63.90 10.18
C ASN A 320 -5.88 62.48 9.74
N THR A 321 -5.57 62.08 8.53
CA THR A 321 -5.77 60.73 8.05
C THR A 321 -4.71 59.79 8.60
N THR A 322 -5.07 58.78 9.30
CA THR A 322 -4.14 57.74 9.75
C THR A 322 -4.03 56.72 8.62
N TYR A 323 -2.92 56.71 7.92
CA TYR A 323 -2.58 55.65 6.98
C TYR A 323 -1.78 54.61 7.76
N TYR A 324 -2.16 53.37 7.59
CA TYR A 324 -1.28 52.28 7.90
C TYR A 324 -0.17 52.29 6.85
N ASN A 325 1.08 52.31 7.32
CA ASN A 325 2.21 52.23 6.41
C ASN A 325 2.09 50.91 5.65
N THR A 326 1.93 51.00 4.36
CA THR A 326 1.83 49.84 3.45
C THR A 326 3.16 49.11 3.26
N ASN A 327 4.26 49.66 3.75
CA ASN A 327 5.50 48.93 3.88
C ASN A 327 5.40 47.97 5.07
N VAL A 328 4.92 46.78 4.83
CA VAL A 328 4.97 45.71 5.81
C VAL A 328 6.45 45.42 6.10
N PRO A 329 6.87 45.45 7.37
CA PRO A 329 8.24 45.05 7.71
C PRO A 329 8.48 43.61 7.22
N SER A 330 9.73 43.28 6.99
CA SER A 330 10.10 41.88 6.61
C SER A 330 9.49 40.93 7.59
N MET A 331 8.76 39.95 7.08
CA MET A 331 8.32 38.80 7.87
C MET A 331 9.53 37.93 8.19
N SER A 332 9.61 37.49 9.43
CA SER A 332 10.82 36.83 9.93
C SER A 332 10.93 35.36 9.45
N ASN A 333 9.84 34.75 9.05
CA ASN A 333 9.82 33.33 8.77
C ASN A 333 8.98 33.01 7.52
N ARG A 334 9.41 31.99 6.81
CA ARG A 334 8.64 31.30 5.78
C ARG A 334 8.57 29.82 6.12
N SER A 335 7.38 29.26 6.10
CA SER A 335 7.12 27.85 6.39
C SER A 335 6.44 27.18 5.22
N ALA A 336 6.85 25.97 4.92
CA ALA A 336 6.05 25.08 4.09
C ALA A 336 4.73 24.74 4.80
N GLY A 337 3.66 24.64 4.03
CA GLY A 337 2.44 24.04 4.50
C GLY A 337 2.65 22.55 4.73
N LYS A 338 1.99 22.03 5.74
CA LYS A 338 2.03 20.59 6.10
C LYS A 338 0.64 20.11 6.45
N LEU A 339 0.31 18.92 5.99
CA LEU A 339 -0.90 18.18 6.35
C LEU A 339 -0.49 16.75 6.67
N PHE A 340 -0.88 16.23 7.84
CA PHE A 340 -0.45 14.91 8.28
C PHE A 340 -1.49 14.23 9.18
N LEU A 341 -1.46 12.92 9.20
CA LEU A 341 -2.25 12.13 10.17
C LEU A 341 -1.69 12.33 11.58
N GLY A 342 -2.56 12.72 12.52
CA GLY A 342 -2.18 12.93 13.92
C GLY A 342 -2.63 14.26 14.47
N SER A 343 -1.89 14.82 15.45
CA SER A 343 -2.19 16.09 16.07
C SER A 343 -0.98 17.00 16.14
N TYR A 344 -1.24 18.31 16.10
CA TYR A 344 -0.23 19.37 16.11
C TYR A 344 -0.57 20.42 17.15
N SER A 345 0.44 20.93 17.81
CA SER A 345 0.31 22.11 18.68
C SER A 345 1.49 23.05 18.54
N TYR A 346 1.23 24.33 18.72
CA TYR A 346 2.22 25.38 18.73
C TYR A 346 2.02 26.28 19.94
N SER A 347 3.05 26.41 20.77
CA SER A 347 3.01 27.23 21.99
C SER A 347 4.42 27.70 22.35
N GLY A 348 4.55 28.98 22.75
CA GLY A 348 5.82 29.56 23.21
C GLY A 348 6.96 29.42 22.21
N ASN A 349 6.68 29.55 20.90
CA ASN A 349 7.60 29.35 19.79
C ASN A 349 8.12 27.91 19.64
N SER A 350 7.43 26.93 20.20
CA SER A 350 7.75 25.51 20.09
C SER A 350 6.64 24.76 19.38
N GLU A 351 7.05 23.88 18.46
CA GLU A 351 6.17 22.96 17.74
C GLU A 351 6.16 21.58 18.41
N SER A 352 5.00 20.96 18.45
CA SER A 352 4.86 19.55 18.86
C SER A 352 4.04 18.80 17.84
N TYR A 353 4.62 17.72 17.33
CA TYR A 353 4.01 16.79 16.39
C TYR A 353 3.74 15.46 17.09
N ASN A 354 2.49 15.01 17.08
CA ASN A 354 2.13 13.65 17.44
C ASN A 354 1.61 12.95 16.19
N GLU A 355 2.54 12.41 15.41
CA GLU A 355 2.27 11.85 14.09
C GLU A 355 1.77 10.43 14.16
N GLY A 356 0.77 10.14 13.32
CA GLY A 356 0.27 8.81 13.05
C GLY A 356 -1.08 8.52 13.68
N THR A 357 -1.68 7.44 13.19
CA THR A 357 -2.94 6.88 13.67
C THR A 357 -2.86 5.36 13.69
N SER A 358 -3.69 4.72 14.52
CA SER A 358 -3.76 3.25 14.56
C SER A 358 -4.19 2.70 13.20
N PHE A 359 -3.44 1.72 12.71
CA PHE A 359 -3.68 1.13 11.40
C PHE A 359 -3.08 -0.28 11.33
N SER A 360 -3.88 -1.28 10.99
CA SER A 360 -3.49 -2.69 11.05
C SER A 360 -3.39 -3.38 9.68
N SER A 361 -3.66 -2.66 8.60
CA SER A 361 -3.56 -3.22 7.24
C SER A 361 -2.21 -2.93 6.61
N ARG A 362 -1.81 -3.74 5.65
CA ARG A 362 -0.52 -3.62 4.94
C ARG A 362 -0.73 -3.43 3.43
N PRO A 363 -1.01 -2.19 2.97
CA PRO A 363 -1.17 -1.90 1.55
C PRO A 363 0.16 -2.00 0.79
N SER A 364 0.09 -2.25 -0.51
CA SER A 364 1.26 -2.21 -1.41
C SER A 364 1.58 -0.79 -1.90
N THR A 365 0.55 0.05 -2.00
CA THR A 365 0.67 1.36 -2.65
C THR A 365 -0.38 2.32 -2.09
N MET A 366 -0.01 3.61 -1.97
CA MET A 366 -0.96 4.71 -1.82
C MET A 366 -1.08 5.44 -3.15
N LYS A 367 -2.29 5.88 -3.51
CA LYS A 367 -2.58 6.75 -4.64
C LYS A 367 -3.50 7.88 -4.25
N GLY A 368 -3.57 8.90 -5.08
CA GLY A 368 -4.45 10.04 -4.94
C GLY A 368 -4.29 11.00 -6.10
N TRP A 369 -4.89 12.19 -5.98
CA TRP A 369 -4.89 13.21 -7.01
C TRP A 369 -4.29 14.50 -6.47
N TYR A 370 -3.57 15.23 -7.33
CA TYR A 370 -2.96 16.50 -6.95
C TYR A 370 -2.94 17.51 -8.07
N LYS A 371 -2.85 18.80 -7.69
CA LYS A 371 -2.38 19.92 -8.51
C LYS A 371 -1.20 20.54 -7.78
N TYR A 372 -0.22 21.06 -8.50
CA TYR A 372 0.93 21.70 -7.89
C TYR A 372 1.43 22.88 -8.71
N THR A 373 1.63 23.98 -8.02
CA THR A 373 2.27 25.17 -8.56
C THR A 373 3.49 25.48 -7.71
N PRO A 374 4.72 25.37 -8.25
CA PRO A 374 5.94 25.72 -7.53
C PRO A 374 6.01 27.21 -7.23
N ASP A 375 6.92 27.61 -6.35
CA ASP A 375 7.23 29.04 -6.14
C ASP A 375 7.75 29.68 -7.45
N ASN A 376 7.32 30.90 -7.73
CA ASN A 376 7.77 31.64 -8.91
C ASN A 376 9.29 31.88 -8.97
N ASN A 377 9.97 31.83 -7.82
CA ASN A 377 11.40 32.02 -7.71
C ASN A 377 12.18 30.69 -7.73
N ASP A 378 11.48 29.55 -7.62
CA ASP A 378 12.07 28.21 -7.66
C ASP A 378 11.17 27.23 -8.42
N ALA A 379 11.31 27.19 -9.73
CA ALA A 379 10.56 26.27 -10.59
C ALA A 379 10.93 24.80 -10.36
N SER A 380 12.00 24.49 -9.63
CA SER A 380 12.42 23.12 -9.30
C SER A 380 11.81 22.59 -8.00
N GLU A 381 11.13 23.46 -7.24
CA GLU A 381 10.44 23.09 -6.01
C GLU A 381 9.34 22.06 -6.29
N THR A 382 9.19 21.08 -5.41
CA THR A 382 8.19 20.02 -5.51
C THR A 382 7.40 19.88 -4.22
N GLY A 383 6.15 19.48 -4.33
CA GLY A 383 5.42 18.93 -3.18
C GLY A 383 5.98 17.57 -2.79
N VAL A 384 5.84 17.17 -1.53
CA VAL A 384 6.32 15.87 -1.06
C VAL A 384 5.24 15.12 -0.31
N ILE A 385 5.09 13.83 -0.60
CA ILE A 385 4.24 12.92 0.17
C ILE A 385 5.11 11.78 0.69
N SER A 386 5.06 11.54 1.99
CA SER A 386 5.72 10.42 2.66
C SER A 386 4.70 9.57 3.41
N VAL A 387 4.81 8.25 3.25
CA VAL A 387 3.96 7.26 3.92
C VAL A 387 4.86 6.29 4.65
N THR A 388 4.54 5.99 5.91
CA THR A 388 5.31 5.04 6.73
C THR A 388 4.35 4.16 7.53
N LEU A 389 4.55 2.86 7.45
CA LEU A 389 3.88 1.85 8.27
C LEU A 389 4.84 1.35 9.34
N LEU A 390 4.36 1.25 10.59
CA LEU A 390 5.18 0.86 11.72
C LEU A 390 4.50 -0.23 12.56
N ASN A 391 5.33 -0.95 13.31
CA ASN A 391 4.94 -1.70 14.51
C ASN A 391 5.73 -1.11 15.70
N GLY A 392 5.04 -0.34 16.55
CA GLY A 392 5.72 0.49 17.55
C GLY A 392 6.68 1.47 16.88
N GLU A 393 7.97 1.37 17.20
CA GLU A 393 9.03 2.18 16.59
C GLU A 393 9.67 1.53 15.35
N THR A 394 9.35 0.26 15.07
CA THR A 394 9.92 -0.46 13.91
C THR A 394 9.21 -0.05 12.63
N VAL A 395 9.94 0.52 11.68
CA VAL A 395 9.44 0.80 10.33
C VAL A 395 9.31 -0.52 9.57
N LEU A 396 8.10 -0.84 9.12
CA LEU A 396 7.81 -2.03 8.30
C LEU A 396 7.93 -1.72 6.82
N ALA A 397 7.34 -0.60 6.42
CA ALA A 397 7.35 -0.15 5.03
C ALA A 397 7.36 1.37 4.97
N SER A 398 7.93 1.91 3.91
CA SER A 398 7.88 3.33 3.61
C SER A 398 7.86 3.60 2.12
N GLY A 399 7.33 4.75 1.76
CA GLY A 399 7.34 5.29 0.40
C GLY A 399 7.34 6.81 0.42
N THR A 400 7.97 7.42 -0.57
CA THR A 400 8.01 8.89 -0.73
C THR A 400 7.94 9.24 -2.21
N ILE A 401 7.22 10.30 -2.54
CA ILE A 401 7.16 10.85 -3.90
C ILE A 401 7.30 12.37 -3.86
N ASN A 402 7.96 12.91 -4.89
CA ASN A 402 8.00 14.33 -5.20
C ASN A 402 6.99 14.66 -6.29
N LEU A 403 6.12 15.63 -6.01
CA LEU A 403 5.05 16.07 -6.91
C LEU A 403 5.53 17.30 -7.68
N THR A 404 5.64 17.17 -8.99
CA THR A 404 6.06 18.25 -9.89
C THR A 404 4.88 19.10 -10.34
N ALA A 405 5.14 20.24 -11.00
CA ALA A 405 4.12 21.15 -11.49
C ALA A 405 3.03 20.44 -12.30
N ALA A 406 1.77 20.68 -11.94
CA ALA A 406 0.58 20.14 -12.57
C ALA A 406 -0.58 21.14 -12.44
N SER A 407 -1.05 21.71 -13.56
CA SER A 407 -2.16 22.66 -13.60
C SER A 407 -3.52 22.01 -13.37
N ASP A 408 -3.65 20.75 -13.77
CA ASP A 408 -4.85 19.95 -13.64
C ASP A 408 -4.64 18.80 -12.66
N TYR A 409 -5.74 18.25 -12.12
CA TYR A 409 -5.64 17.09 -11.25
C TYR A 409 -4.95 15.91 -11.95
N THR A 410 -3.83 15.51 -11.41
CA THR A 410 -2.98 14.43 -11.89
C THR A 410 -2.93 13.33 -10.83
N GLU A 411 -3.10 12.08 -11.23
CA GLU A 411 -2.98 10.95 -10.32
C GLU A 411 -1.50 10.74 -9.95
N PHE A 412 -1.25 10.44 -8.69
CA PHE A 412 0.06 10.03 -8.21
C PHE A 412 -0.01 8.65 -7.54
N THR A 413 1.14 8.02 -7.44
CA THR A 413 1.30 6.70 -6.82
C THR A 413 2.54 6.67 -5.95
N VAL A 414 2.39 6.23 -4.70
CA VAL A 414 3.49 6.04 -3.73
C VAL A 414 3.62 4.54 -3.44
N PRO A 415 4.52 3.82 -4.09
CA PRO A 415 4.81 2.42 -3.75
C PRO A 415 5.37 2.33 -2.33
N LEU A 416 4.92 1.34 -1.57
CA LEU A 416 5.40 1.05 -0.22
C LEU A 416 6.40 -0.11 -0.27
N VAL A 417 7.65 0.19 0.06
CA VAL A 417 8.72 -0.81 0.11
C VAL A 417 8.79 -1.39 1.51
N TYR A 418 8.47 -2.69 1.62
CA TYR A 418 8.55 -3.42 2.88
C TYR A 418 9.98 -3.89 3.13
N THR A 419 10.55 -3.50 4.26
CA THR A 419 11.87 -3.94 4.75
C THR A 419 11.77 -4.92 5.92
N VAL A 420 10.59 -4.97 6.56
CA VAL A 420 10.28 -5.89 7.66
C VAL A 420 8.92 -6.52 7.35
N THR A 421 8.89 -7.85 7.25
CA THR A 421 7.68 -8.61 6.89
C THR A 421 7.20 -9.56 7.97
N ASP A 422 8.02 -9.77 9.01
CA ASP A 422 7.77 -10.67 10.14
C ASP A 422 7.01 -9.99 11.30
N LYS A 423 6.32 -8.87 11.02
CA LYS A 423 5.48 -8.13 11.96
C LYS A 423 4.23 -7.60 11.29
N LYS A 424 3.16 -7.45 12.07
CA LYS A 424 1.94 -6.73 11.64
C LYS A 424 2.08 -5.23 11.86
N ALA A 425 1.44 -4.44 11.01
CA ALA A 425 1.35 -2.99 11.22
C ALA A 425 0.41 -2.66 12.40
N ASN A 426 0.73 -1.59 13.13
CA ASN A 426 -0.15 -1.02 14.16
C ASN A 426 -0.23 0.51 14.10
N LEU A 427 0.60 1.16 13.29
CA LEU A 427 0.65 2.61 13.16
C LEU A 427 0.90 3.00 11.69
N LEU A 428 0.14 3.99 11.21
CA LEU A 428 0.30 4.62 9.90
C LEU A 428 0.66 6.09 10.10
N LYS A 429 1.71 6.55 9.44
CA LYS A 429 2.06 7.96 9.30
C LYS A 429 1.95 8.37 7.84
N ILE A 430 1.29 9.47 7.58
CA ILE A 430 1.27 10.15 6.28
C ILE A 430 1.62 11.61 6.54
N MET A 431 2.62 12.14 5.83
CA MET A 431 3.02 13.53 5.85
C MET A 431 2.99 14.06 4.43
N ILE A 432 2.31 15.18 4.23
CA ILE A 432 2.19 15.91 2.96
C ILE A 432 2.71 17.31 3.17
N THR A 433 3.68 17.74 2.35
CA THR A 433 4.25 19.08 2.43
C THR A 433 4.16 19.79 1.08
N SER A 434 4.00 21.10 1.10
CA SER A 434 3.98 21.91 -0.11
C SER A 434 5.35 22.14 -0.72
N SER A 435 6.43 21.72 -0.07
CA SER A 435 7.82 21.98 -0.50
C SER A 435 8.76 20.83 -0.14
N ASN A 436 9.68 20.53 -1.05
CA ASN A 436 10.81 19.62 -0.81
C ASN A 436 11.93 20.29 0.01
N HIS A 437 11.88 21.60 0.21
CA HIS A 437 12.75 22.33 1.13
C HIS A 437 12.19 22.34 2.55
N ALA A 438 10.99 21.79 2.76
CA ALA A 438 10.35 21.74 4.05
C ALA A 438 11.16 20.87 5.02
N SER A 439 11.62 21.48 6.10
CA SER A 439 12.04 20.77 7.30
C SER A 439 10.89 20.80 8.31
N TYR A 440 10.95 19.96 9.33
CA TYR A 440 10.05 20.07 10.49
C TYR A 440 10.44 21.24 11.41
N SER A 441 11.37 22.09 10.99
CA SER A 441 11.81 23.26 11.75
C SER A 441 10.76 24.39 11.72
N GLN A 442 10.84 25.30 12.67
CA GLN A 442 9.92 26.43 12.78
C GLN A 442 10.06 27.44 11.66
N SER A 443 11.28 27.60 11.16
CA SER A 443 11.65 28.64 10.21
C SER A 443 12.52 28.03 9.12
N GLU A 444 12.13 28.21 7.89
CA GLU A 444 12.85 27.69 6.73
C GLU A 444 13.70 28.79 6.07
N GLU A 445 13.15 29.98 5.95
CA GLU A 445 13.85 31.15 5.44
C GLU A 445 13.20 32.46 5.91
N THR A 446 13.94 33.53 5.84
CA THR A 446 13.42 34.89 6.07
C THR A 446 12.83 35.43 4.78
N ALA A 447 11.59 35.92 4.83
CA ALA A 447 10.93 36.52 3.70
C ALA A 447 10.71 38.01 3.92
N THR A 448 11.01 38.82 2.91
CA THR A 448 10.67 40.24 2.88
C THR A 448 9.49 40.45 1.95
N ILE A 449 8.36 40.92 2.51
CA ILE A 449 7.15 41.21 1.75
C ILE A 449 6.98 42.71 1.62
N LYS A 450 6.95 43.19 0.38
CA LYS A 450 6.67 44.59 0.06
C LYS A 450 5.41 44.63 -0.79
N THR A 451 4.37 45.27 -0.31
CA THR A 451 3.16 45.48 -1.07
C THR A 451 2.64 46.91 -0.93
N THR A 452 1.92 47.37 -1.94
CA THR A 452 1.39 48.75 -2.00
C THR A 452 -0.10 48.83 -1.62
N ASP A 453 -0.79 47.72 -1.51
CA ASP A 453 -2.18 47.68 -1.10
C ASP A 453 -2.54 46.41 -0.32
N TYR A 454 -3.72 46.42 0.27
CA TYR A 454 -4.25 45.37 1.13
C TYR A 454 -4.39 44.01 0.46
N TYR A 455 -4.88 43.96 -0.77
CA TYR A 455 -5.14 42.70 -1.48
C TYR A 455 -3.84 42.08 -1.99
N SER A 456 -2.94 42.89 -2.52
CA SER A 456 -1.62 42.41 -2.97
C SER A 456 -0.76 41.90 -1.82
N GLN A 457 -1.03 42.30 -0.59
CA GLN A 457 -0.37 41.72 0.59
C GLN A 457 -0.79 40.27 0.84
N TYR A 458 -2.07 39.94 0.73
CA TYR A 458 -2.52 38.58 0.84
C TYR A 458 -1.90 37.69 -0.24
N GLU A 459 -1.90 38.15 -1.46
CA GLU A 459 -1.28 37.45 -2.56
C GLU A 459 0.23 37.28 -2.36
N SER A 460 0.91 38.31 -1.85
CA SER A 460 2.35 38.28 -1.60
C SER A 460 2.72 37.32 -0.47
N ASN A 461 1.97 37.34 0.63
CA ASN A 461 2.18 36.46 1.77
C ASN A 461 1.86 35.01 1.47
N SER A 462 1.07 34.78 0.43
CA SER A 462 0.70 33.45 -0.04
C SER A 462 1.42 33.03 -1.33
N ARG A 463 2.34 33.86 -1.81
CA ARG A 463 3.25 33.50 -2.90
C ARG A 463 4.27 32.49 -2.42
N GLY A 464 3.99 31.29 -2.70
CA GLY A 464 4.83 30.15 -2.44
C GLY A 464 4.26 28.95 -3.13
N ALA A 465 4.99 27.87 -3.13
CA ALA A 465 4.49 26.64 -3.67
C ALA A 465 3.12 26.30 -3.10
N THR A 466 2.22 25.87 -3.96
CA THR A 466 0.86 25.50 -3.59
C THR A 466 0.54 24.11 -4.12
N LEU A 467 0.22 23.21 -3.20
CA LEU A 467 -0.20 21.84 -3.46
C LEU A 467 -1.70 21.72 -3.13
N THR A 468 -2.49 21.24 -4.06
CA THR A 468 -3.86 20.78 -3.78
C THR A 468 -3.86 19.27 -3.85
N ILE A 469 -4.43 18.60 -2.87
CA ILE A 469 -4.45 17.15 -2.74
C ILE A 469 -5.87 16.66 -2.48
N ASP A 470 -6.23 15.51 -3.06
CA ASP A 470 -7.55 14.92 -2.92
C ASP A 470 -7.55 13.41 -3.13
N ASN A 471 -8.60 12.74 -2.62
CA ASN A 471 -8.98 11.36 -2.89
C ASN A 471 -7.84 10.35 -2.71
N LEU A 472 -7.26 10.37 -1.48
CA LEU A 472 -6.21 9.43 -1.10
C LEU A 472 -6.77 8.04 -0.86
N ASN A 473 -6.14 7.03 -1.42
CA ASN A 473 -6.57 5.64 -1.29
C ASN A 473 -5.40 4.66 -1.21
N PHE A 474 -5.64 3.47 -0.65
CA PHE A 474 -4.68 2.38 -0.61
C PHE A 474 -5.03 1.28 -1.62
N ILE A 475 -4.00 0.69 -2.22
CA ILE A 475 -4.07 -0.50 -3.06
C ILE A 475 -3.46 -1.66 -2.29
N TYR A 476 -4.10 -2.83 -2.38
CA TYR A 476 -3.68 -4.10 -1.77
C TYR A 476 -3.47 -5.14 -2.87
N GLU A 477 -2.34 -5.83 -2.78
CA GLU A 477 -1.96 -6.91 -3.69
C GLU A 477 -1.70 -8.21 -2.92
#